data_e808cdfb8203d895ee001ccb634212c8
#
_entry.id   e808cdfb8203d895ee001ccb634212c8
#
_cell.length_a   1.000
_cell.length_b   1.000
_cell.length_c   1.000
_cell.angle_alpha   90.00
_cell.angle_beta   90.00
_cell.angle_gamma   90.00
#
_symmetry.space_group_name_H-M   'P 1'
#
loop_
_entity.id
_entity.type
_entity.pdbx_description
1 polymer ?
#
loop_
_entity_poly.entity_id
_entity_poly.type
_entity_poly.pdbx_seq_one_letter_code
_entity_poly.pdbx_strand_id
1 'polypeptide(L)'
;MKHNPITLDSLCSRLELSCPEVHAAVEITGVATLNDAQPGDLCFLSNMKYAAQAEKTLASVIFVKAGTAIESNAVLIPCDDPYLRFAMHLRYLEAQYNPRTGQNTTAIIDATAKVDPTAIIATAAIIEGDVEIGPHTYIGVGAKILKGSKIGAHVNIEAGAVIGSEGFGFAPDAEGKYHRLPQLGNVIIEDHVSIGANTTVDRAALGSTRIGEGTKIDNLCMIAHNVVIGKHNVIAAQSGVAGSTRIGNHCMIGGQVGIIGHLTLGDNVKIYAQSGVMNDVPS
;
A
#
# COMPACT_ATOMS: atom_id res chain seq x y z
N MET A 1 -13.90 -3.51 -16.26
CA MET A 1 -12.70 -4.20 -16.82
C MET A 1 -13.15 -5.56 -17.31
N LYS A 2 -12.84 -5.94 -18.56
CA LYS A 2 -13.17 -7.27 -19.13
C LYS A 2 -11.94 -8.18 -19.09
N HIS A 3 -12.16 -9.48 -18.95
CA HIS A 3 -11.13 -10.53 -18.88
C HIS A 3 -11.63 -11.82 -19.55
N ASN A 4 -10.76 -12.81 -19.69
CA ASN A 4 -11.16 -14.13 -20.19
C ASN A 4 -12.23 -14.74 -19.27
N PRO A 5 -13.25 -15.42 -19.85
CA PRO A 5 -14.32 -16.02 -19.06
C PRO A 5 -13.79 -16.99 -18.01
N ILE A 6 -14.33 -16.89 -16.80
CA ILE A 6 -14.16 -17.89 -15.73
C ILE A 6 -15.53 -18.29 -15.21
N THR A 7 -15.71 -19.55 -14.80
CA THR A 7 -16.95 -19.99 -14.19
C THR A 7 -17.07 -19.52 -12.75
N LEU A 8 -18.30 -19.31 -12.28
CA LEU A 8 -18.57 -18.97 -10.89
C LEU A 8 -18.00 -20.01 -9.92
N ASP A 9 -18.08 -21.29 -10.27
CA ASP A 9 -17.49 -22.37 -9.49
C ASP A 9 -15.97 -22.21 -9.32
N SER A 10 -15.26 -21.94 -10.42
CA SER A 10 -13.82 -21.69 -10.40
C SER A 10 -13.45 -20.45 -9.56
N LEU A 11 -14.26 -19.38 -9.64
CA LEU A 11 -14.08 -18.18 -8.83
C LEU A 11 -14.28 -18.50 -7.34
N CYS A 12 -15.39 -19.16 -6.99
CA CYS A 12 -15.70 -19.52 -5.61
C CYS A 12 -14.65 -20.45 -5.01
N SER A 13 -14.24 -21.50 -5.73
CA SER A 13 -13.19 -22.43 -5.30
C SER A 13 -11.88 -21.69 -4.98
N ARG A 14 -11.45 -20.78 -5.85
CA ARG A 14 -10.23 -20.00 -5.64
C ARG A 14 -10.30 -19.04 -4.44
N LEU A 15 -11.48 -18.53 -4.14
CA LEU A 15 -11.71 -17.61 -3.03
C LEU A 15 -12.22 -18.30 -1.76
N GLU A 16 -12.26 -19.63 -1.76
CA GLU A 16 -12.76 -20.45 -0.64
C GLU A 16 -14.19 -20.04 -0.23
N LEU A 17 -15.06 -19.82 -1.23
CA LEU A 17 -16.47 -19.49 -1.06
C LEU A 17 -17.37 -20.66 -1.48
N SER A 18 -18.55 -20.73 -0.86
CA SER A 18 -19.58 -21.69 -1.30
C SER A 18 -20.21 -21.22 -2.62
N CYS A 19 -20.19 -22.11 -3.62
CA CYS A 19 -20.86 -21.87 -4.89
C CYS A 19 -22.23 -22.60 -4.92
N PRO A 20 -23.34 -21.90 -5.23
CA PRO A 20 -24.61 -22.60 -5.46
C PRO A 20 -24.53 -23.46 -6.73
N GLU A 21 -24.76 -24.77 -6.61
CA GLU A 21 -24.61 -25.72 -7.73
C GLU A 21 -25.39 -25.31 -8.99
N VAL A 22 -26.59 -24.78 -8.81
CA VAL A 22 -27.48 -24.31 -9.89
C VAL A 22 -26.88 -23.16 -10.69
N HIS A 23 -25.89 -22.43 -10.14
CA HIS A 23 -25.22 -21.31 -10.75
C HIS A 23 -23.72 -21.55 -11.07
N ALA A 24 -23.23 -22.75 -10.83
CA ALA A 24 -21.81 -23.11 -10.98
C ALA A 24 -21.23 -22.76 -12.37
N ALA A 25 -22.03 -22.89 -13.42
CA ALA A 25 -21.65 -22.62 -14.81
C ALA A 25 -21.81 -21.16 -15.25
N VAL A 26 -22.25 -20.24 -14.37
CA VAL A 26 -22.36 -18.81 -14.71
C VAL A 26 -20.96 -18.30 -15.07
N GLU A 27 -20.85 -17.71 -16.24
CA GLU A 27 -19.59 -17.13 -16.73
C GLU A 27 -19.42 -15.70 -16.23
N ILE A 28 -18.24 -15.42 -15.70
CA ILE A 28 -17.79 -14.09 -15.30
C ILE A 28 -16.73 -13.65 -16.30
N THR A 29 -17.00 -12.55 -16.98
CA THR A 29 -16.16 -12.00 -18.06
C THR A 29 -15.59 -10.62 -17.71
N GLY A 30 -15.91 -10.10 -16.53
CA GLY A 30 -15.43 -8.81 -16.09
C GLY A 30 -15.74 -8.48 -14.65
N VAL A 31 -15.25 -7.31 -14.24
CA VAL A 31 -15.51 -6.69 -12.95
C VAL A 31 -15.93 -5.24 -13.17
N ALA A 32 -16.89 -4.77 -12.38
CA ALA A 32 -17.40 -3.40 -12.50
C ALA A 32 -17.94 -2.86 -11.17
N THR A 33 -18.27 -1.56 -11.13
CA THR A 33 -19.07 -0.99 -10.05
C THR A 33 -20.53 -1.43 -10.20
N LEU A 34 -21.34 -1.32 -9.15
CA LEU A 34 -22.76 -1.67 -9.22
C LEU A 34 -23.54 -0.89 -10.29
N ASN A 35 -23.17 0.37 -10.52
CA ASN A 35 -23.85 1.24 -11.50
C ASN A 35 -23.45 0.97 -12.95
N ASP A 36 -22.21 0.54 -13.18
CA ASP A 36 -21.65 0.41 -14.53
C ASP A 36 -21.65 -1.03 -15.04
N ALA A 37 -22.08 -1.97 -14.20
CA ALA A 37 -22.03 -3.40 -14.51
C ALA A 37 -22.91 -3.78 -15.69
N GLN A 38 -22.40 -4.73 -16.47
CA GLN A 38 -23.07 -5.36 -17.58
C GLN A 38 -23.19 -6.89 -17.32
N PRO A 39 -24.03 -7.60 -18.09
CA PRO A 39 -24.06 -9.06 -18.01
C PRO A 39 -22.66 -9.67 -18.15
N GLY A 40 -22.34 -10.61 -17.27
CA GLY A 40 -21.02 -11.20 -17.13
C GLY A 40 -20.09 -10.48 -16.13
N ASP A 41 -20.48 -9.35 -15.56
CA ASP A 41 -19.65 -8.67 -14.56
C ASP A 41 -19.89 -9.19 -13.14
N LEU A 42 -18.80 -9.22 -12.35
CA LEU A 42 -18.80 -9.41 -10.92
C LEU A 42 -18.74 -8.04 -10.24
N CYS A 43 -19.58 -7.86 -9.22
CA CYS A 43 -19.61 -6.69 -8.33
C CYS A 43 -19.50 -7.12 -6.86
N PHE A 44 -19.51 -6.16 -5.94
CA PHE A 44 -19.65 -6.40 -4.51
C PHE A 44 -20.55 -5.36 -3.83
N LEU A 45 -21.18 -5.74 -2.73
CA LEU A 45 -21.96 -4.86 -1.85
C LEU A 45 -21.46 -5.03 -0.41
N SER A 46 -20.65 -4.10 0.09
CA SER A 46 -20.17 -4.08 1.48
C SER A 46 -20.91 -3.08 2.37
N ASN A 47 -21.63 -2.11 1.78
CA ASN A 47 -22.35 -1.07 2.52
C ASN A 47 -23.79 -0.99 2.01
N MET A 48 -24.77 -1.20 2.91
CA MET A 48 -26.19 -1.24 2.60
C MET A 48 -26.76 0.08 2.07
N LYS A 49 -26.05 1.21 2.22
CA LYS A 49 -26.46 2.45 1.56
C LYS A 49 -26.50 2.35 0.02
N TYR A 50 -25.82 1.34 -0.54
CA TYR A 50 -25.79 1.05 -1.97
C TYR A 50 -26.73 -0.11 -2.38
N ALA A 51 -27.63 -0.56 -1.49
CA ALA A 51 -28.57 -1.66 -1.78
C ALA A 51 -29.42 -1.39 -3.02
N ALA A 52 -29.96 -0.18 -3.14
CA ALA A 52 -30.77 0.21 -4.32
C ALA A 52 -30.01 0.13 -5.66
N GLN A 53 -28.69 0.35 -5.66
CA GLN A 53 -27.84 0.13 -6.84
C GLN A 53 -27.66 -1.36 -7.11
N ALA A 54 -27.45 -2.18 -6.04
CA ALA A 54 -27.30 -3.62 -6.17
C ALA A 54 -28.59 -4.32 -6.66
N GLU A 55 -29.76 -3.81 -6.33
CA GLU A 55 -31.05 -4.31 -6.83
C GLU A 55 -31.26 -4.03 -8.32
N LYS A 56 -30.72 -2.92 -8.82
CA LYS A 56 -30.89 -2.45 -10.20
C LYS A 56 -29.73 -2.80 -11.12
N THR A 57 -28.64 -3.33 -10.58
CA THR A 57 -27.44 -3.65 -11.36
C THR A 57 -27.71 -4.70 -12.44
N LEU A 58 -26.97 -4.62 -13.53
CA LEU A 58 -26.94 -5.64 -14.58
C LEU A 58 -25.83 -6.68 -14.35
N ALA A 59 -25.12 -6.63 -13.21
CA ALA A 59 -24.11 -7.62 -12.87
C ALA A 59 -24.68 -9.04 -12.88
N SER A 60 -23.89 -10.00 -13.30
CA SER A 60 -24.26 -11.41 -13.20
C SER A 60 -24.06 -11.98 -11.78
N VAL A 61 -23.08 -11.46 -11.04
CA VAL A 61 -22.72 -11.93 -9.69
C VAL A 61 -22.42 -10.74 -8.77
N ILE A 62 -22.88 -10.83 -7.52
CA ILE A 62 -22.57 -9.85 -6.47
C ILE A 62 -22.06 -10.59 -5.24
N PHE A 63 -20.85 -10.23 -4.76
CA PHE A 63 -20.43 -10.61 -3.41
C PHE A 63 -21.20 -9.78 -2.39
N VAL A 64 -21.81 -10.45 -1.42
CA VAL A 64 -22.61 -9.81 -0.37
C VAL A 64 -22.20 -10.33 1.00
N LYS A 65 -22.42 -9.55 2.06
CA LYS A 65 -22.24 -10.05 3.41
C LYS A 65 -23.27 -11.15 3.72
N ALA A 66 -22.87 -12.18 4.44
CA ALA A 66 -23.77 -13.24 4.85
C ALA A 66 -25.01 -12.66 5.56
N GLY A 67 -26.21 -13.12 5.19
CA GLY A 67 -27.48 -12.60 5.71
C GLY A 67 -27.99 -11.32 5.03
N THR A 68 -27.33 -10.80 4.00
CA THR A 68 -27.85 -9.69 3.21
C THR A 68 -29.12 -10.09 2.47
N ALA A 69 -30.22 -9.34 2.69
CA ALA A 69 -31.49 -9.52 2.00
C ALA A 69 -31.69 -8.33 1.04
N ILE A 70 -31.52 -8.58 -0.24
CA ILE A 70 -31.82 -7.65 -1.35
C ILE A 70 -32.49 -8.44 -2.49
N GLU A 71 -33.38 -7.78 -3.23
CA GLU A 71 -33.96 -8.34 -4.45
C GLU A 71 -33.09 -7.97 -5.66
N SER A 72 -32.40 -8.93 -6.24
CA SER A 72 -31.53 -8.71 -7.39
C SER A 72 -31.63 -9.86 -8.39
N ASN A 73 -31.50 -9.53 -9.68
CA ASN A 73 -31.37 -10.55 -10.73
C ASN A 73 -29.99 -11.21 -10.77
N ALA A 74 -29.01 -10.63 -10.10
CA ALA A 74 -27.68 -11.20 -9.99
C ALA A 74 -27.62 -12.37 -9.01
N VAL A 75 -26.71 -13.32 -9.23
CA VAL A 75 -26.41 -14.36 -8.27
C VAL A 75 -25.69 -13.76 -7.06
N LEU A 76 -26.30 -13.86 -5.89
CA LEU A 76 -25.70 -13.37 -4.64
C LEU A 76 -24.80 -14.45 -4.05
N ILE A 77 -23.53 -14.11 -3.84
CA ILE A 77 -22.55 -14.99 -3.18
C ILE A 77 -22.25 -14.43 -1.79
N PRO A 78 -22.74 -15.09 -0.73
CA PRO A 78 -22.48 -14.66 0.63
C PRO A 78 -21.03 -14.92 1.03
N CYS A 79 -20.42 -13.95 1.70
CA CYS A 79 -19.06 -14.06 2.25
C CYS A 79 -18.91 -13.17 3.49
N ASP A 80 -17.83 -13.37 4.24
CA ASP A 80 -17.56 -12.63 5.47
C ASP A 80 -17.27 -11.15 5.18
N ASP A 81 -16.44 -10.88 4.18
CA ASP A 81 -16.07 -9.54 3.73
C ASP A 81 -16.10 -9.45 2.19
N PRO A 82 -17.20 -8.91 1.62
CA PRO A 82 -17.35 -8.76 0.16
C PRO A 82 -16.25 -7.93 -0.49
N TYR A 83 -15.79 -6.88 0.19
CA TYR A 83 -14.74 -6.01 -0.33
C TYR A 83 -13.38 -6.73 -0.39
N LEU A 84 -13.03 -7.45 0.67
CA LEU A 84 -11.81 -8.24 0.72
C LEU A 84 -11.80 -9.33 -0.37
N ARG A 85 -12.90 -10.09 -0.52
CA ARG A 85 -13.00 -11.16 -1.54
C ARG A 85 -12.91 -10.58 -2.96
N PHE A 86 -13.54 -9.45 -3.20
CA PHE A 86 -13.42 -8.73 -4.47
C PHE A 86 -11.98 -8.25 -4.73
N ALA A 87 -11.31 -7.67 -3.72
CA ALA A 87 -9.91 -7.26 -3.82
C ALA A 87 -8.97 -8.42 -4.11
N MET A 88 -9.19 -9.59 -3.49
CA MET A 88 -8.43 -10.82 -3.80
C MET A 88 -8.59 -11.24 -5.27
N HIS A 89 -9.80 -11.15 -5.81
CA HIS A 89 -10.04 -11.41 -7.23
C HIS A 89 -9.34 -10.41 -8.14
N LEU A 90 -9.38 -9.11 -7.80
CA LEU A 90 -8.67 -8.09 -8.57
C LEU A 90 -7.15 -8.34 -8.60
N ARG A 91 -6.55 -8.74 -7.49
CA ARG A 91 -5.12 -9.11 -7.44
C ARG A 91 -4.79 -10.28 -8.36
N TYR A 92 -5.66 -11.29 -8.42
CA TYR A 92 -5.50 -12.40 -9.36
C TYR A 92 -5.55 -11.92 -10.81
N LEU A 93 -6.49 -11.04 -11.16
CA LEU A 93 -6.58 -10.45 -12.50
C LEU A 93 -5.34 -9.58 -12.82
N GLU A 94 -4.89 -8.78 -11.87
CA GLU A 94 -3.68 -7.96 -12.04
C GLU A 94 -2.47 -8.83 -12.41
N ALA A 95 -2.25 -9.94 -11.69
CA ALA A 95 -1.16 -10.86 -11.97
C ALA A 95 -1.23 -11.48 -13.38
N GLN A 96 -2.43 -11.66 -13.94
CA GLN A 96 -2.62 -12.20 -15.28
C GLN A 96 -2.49 -11.16 -16.40
N TYR A 97 -3.07 -9.98 -16.19
CA TYR A 97 -3.23 -8.98 -17.27
C TYR A 97 -2.22 -7.86 -17.22
N ASN A 98 -1.52 -7.70 -16.10
CA ASN A 98 -0.46 -6.71 -15.94
C ASN A 98 0.70 -7.31 -15.13
N PRO A 99 1.33 -8.40 -15.61
CA PRO A 99 2.41 -9.04 -14.89
C PRO A 99 3.58 -8.08 -14.77
N ARG A 100 3.94 -7.74 -13.54
CA ARG A 100 5.18 -7.07 -13.25
C ARG A 100 6.31 -8.10 -13.40
N THR A 101 7.31 -7.85 -14.22
CA THR A 101 8.35 -8.86 -14.50
C THR A 101 9.76 -8.29 -14.45
N GLY A 102 10.62 -8.99 -13.74
CA GLY A 102 12.07 -8.92 -13.83
C GLY A 102 12.70 -7.56 -13.54
N GLN A 103 13.98 -7.45 -13.86
CA GLN A 103 14.75 -6.21 -13.79
C GLN A 103 14.75 -5.54 -15.15
N ASN A 104 14.28 -4.30 -15.23
CA ASN A 104 14.26 -3.56 -16.47
C ASN A 104 15.68 -3.09 -16.83
N THR A 105 16.09 -3.24 -18.10
CA THR A 105 17.43 -2.87 -18.58
C THR A 105 17.74 -1.38 -18.47
N THR A 106 16.75 -0.52 -18.28
CA THR A 106 16.96 0.91 -18.06
C THR A 106 17.06 1.30 -16.59
N ALA A 107 16.92 0.34 -15.67
CA ALA A 107 17.20 0.57 -14.26
C ALA A 107 18.72 0.69 -14.04
N ILE A 108 19.11 1.56 -13.10
CA ILE A 108 20.50 1.72 -12.69
C ILE A 108 20.68 1.03 -11.35
N ILE A 109 21.47 -0.04 -11.32
CA ILE A 109 21.71 -0.83 -10.12
C ILE A 109 23.20 -0.84 -9.84
N ASP A 110 23.61 -0.34 -8.67
CA ASP A 110 25.02 -0.36 -8.24
C ASP A 110 25.50 -1.81 -8.04
N ALA A 111 26.74 -2.07 -8.38
CA ALA A 111 27.32 -3.41 -8.32
C ALA A 111 27.43 -3.99 -6.89
N THR A 112 27.38 -3.15 -5.85
CA THR A 112 27.40 -3.57 -4.45
C THR A 112 26.01 -3.81 -3.88
N ALA A 113 24.94 -3.46 -4.61
CA ALA A 113 23.57 -3.71 -4.20
C ALA A 113 23.25 -5.21 -4.24
N LYS A 114 22.52 -5.68 -3.25
CA LYS A 114 22.04 -7.06 -3.15
C LYS A 114 20.55 -7.10 -3.45
N VAL A 115 20.20 -7.47 -4.67
CA VAL A 115 18.81 -7.54 -5.12
C VAL A 115 18.40 -9.00 -5.28
N ASP A 116 17.35 -9.42 -4.58
CA ASP A 116 16.82 -10.79 -4.72
C ASP A 116 16.38 -11.05 -6.17
N PRO A 117 16.66 -12.23 -6.74
CA PRO A 117 16.30 -12.57 -8.12
C PRO A 117 14.80 -12.49 -8.43
N THR A 118 13.93 -12.62 -7.42
CA THR A 118 12.48 -12.51 -7.57
C THR A 118 11.97 -11.07 -7.46
N ALA A 119 12.83 -10.13 -7.07
CA ALA A 119 12.46 -8.71 -7.02
C ALA A 119 12.27 -8.13 -8.42
N ILE A 120 11.34 -7.21 -8.54
CA ILE A 120 11.00 -6.53 -9.80
C ILE A 120 11.47 -5.09 -9.73
N ILE A 121 12.40 -4.72 -10.58
CA ILE A 121 12.94 -3.36 -10.66
C ILE A 121 12.45 -2.74 -11.97
N ALA A 122 11.58 -1.74 -11.86
CA ALA A 122 10.96 -1.13 -13.04
C ALA A 122 11.88 -0.13 -13.75
N THR A 123 11.40 0.35 -14.90
CA THR A 123 12.08 1.32 -15.76
C THR A 123 12.59 2.53 -14.98
N ALA A 124 13.83 2.94 -15.26
CA ALA A 124 14.48 4.13 -14.70
C ALA A 124 14.56 4.18 -13.16
N ALA A 125 14.31 3.07 -12.46
CA ALA A 125 14.59 2.98 -11.03
C ALA A 125 16.11 3.05 -10.78
N ILE A 126 16.49 3.65 -9.65
CA ILE A 126 17.91 3.79 -9.23
C ILE A 126 18.07 3.08 -7.89
N ILE A 127 19.02 2.14 -7.86
CA ILE A 127 19.40 1.39 -6.66
C ILE A 127 20.87 1.69 -6.39
N GLU A 128 21.14 2.43 -5.32
CA GLU A 128 22.51 2.81 -4.95
C GLU A 128 23.27 1.68 -4.23
N GLY A 129 24.53 1.95 -3.92
CA GLY A 129 25.42 0.99 -3.28
C GLY A 129 24.98 0.55 -1.89
N ASP A 130 25.34 -0.67 -1.52
CA ASP A 130 25.06 -1.30 -0.22
C ASP A 130 23.54 -1.42 0.11
N VAL A 131 22.66 -1.25 -0.90
CA VAL A 131 21.20 -1.48 -0.76
C VAL A 131 20.92 -2.98 -0.74
N GLU A 132 20.00 -3.40 0.12
CA GLU A 132 19.49 -4.77 0.16
C GLU A 132 17.99 -4.76 -0.19
N ILE A 133 17.56 -5.58 -1.16
CA ILE A 133 16.15 -5.72 -1.60
C ILE A 133 15.74 -7.18 -1.50
N GLY A 134 14.74 -7.46 -0.68
CA GLY A 134 14.21 -8.78 -0.40
C GLY A 134 13.31 -9.35 -1.52
N PRO A 135 12.92 -10.63 -1.37
CA PRO A 135 12.17 -11.37 -2.38
C PRO A 135 10.79 -10.77 -2.66
N HIS A 136 10.36 -10.92 -3.92
CA HIS A 136 9.04 -10.49 -4.42
C HIS A 136 8.73 -9.01 -4.19
N THR A 137 9.74 -8.19 -3.97
CA THR A 137 9.60 -6.74 -3.80
C THR A 137 9.54 -6.05 -5.16
N TYR A 138 8.67 -5.07 -5.27
CA TYR A 138 8.51 -4.22 -6.46
C TYR A 138 9.06 -2.82 -6.20
N ILE A 139 9.97 -2.37 -7.07
CA ILE A 139 10.49 -1.01 -7.12
C ILE A 139 9.97 -0.35 -8.38
N GLY A 140 9.11 0.65 -8.22
CA GLY A 140 8.36 1.32 -9.28
C GLY A 140 9.20 2.19 -10.20
N VAL A 141 8.55 2.64 -11.28
CA VAL A 141 9.18 3.47 -12.32
C VAL A 141 9.79 4.72 -11.70
N GLY A 142 11.09 4.96 -11.95
CA GLY A 142 11.81 6.15 -11.48
C GLY A 142 11.99 6.26 -9.96
N ALA A 143 11.60 5.24 -9.18
CA ALA A 143 11.85 5.22 -7.75
C ALA A 143 13.35 5.14 -7.45
N LYS A 144 13.78 5.73 -6.33
CA LYS A 144 15.18 5.79 -5.92
C LYS A 144 15.35 5.16 -4.55
N ILE A 145 16.20 4.14 -4.48
CA ILE A 145 16.59 3.49 -3.21
C ILE A 145 18.05 3.86 -2.96
N LEU A 146 18.25 4.75 -2.01
CA LEU A 146 19.55 5.35 -1.77
C LEU A 146 20.39 4.51 -0.82
N LYS A 147 21.69 4.80 -0.83
CA LYS A 147 22.78 4.01 -0.25
C LYS A 147 22.46 3.45 1.15
N GLY A 148 22.69 2.14 1.32
CA GLY A 148 22.59 1.42 2.58
C GLY A 148 21.16 1.17 3.09
N SER A 149 20.13 1.51 2.31
CA SER A 149 18.74 1.20 2.66
C SER A 149 18.48 -0.30 2.58
N LYS A 150 17.63 -0.82 3.48
CA LYS A 150 17.25 -2.23 3.55
C LYS A 150 15.74 -2.37 3.34
N ILE A 151 15.37 -3.12 2.33
CA ILE A 151 13.98 -3.33 1.93
C ILE A 151 13.66 -4.81 2.09
N GLY A 152 12.63 -5.13 2.86
CA GLY A 152 12.17 -6.48 3.13
C GLY A 152 11.52 -7.19 1.94
N ALA A 153 10.84 -8.29 2.23
CA ALA A 153 10.13 -9.10 1.25
C ALA A 153 8.72 -8.55 0.97
N HIS A 154 8.21 -8.78 -0.25
CA HIS A 154 6.85 -8.39 -0.66
C HIS A 154 6.54 -6.90 -0.45
N VAL A 155 7.55 -6.04 -0.47
CA VAL A 155 7.39 -4.59 -0.38
C VAL A 155 6.98 -4.04 -1.74
N ASN A 156 6.08 -3.05 -1.74
CA ASN A 156 5.68 -2.34 -2.94
C ASN A 156 6.06 -0.87 -2.81
N ILE A 157 7.02 -0.42 -3.64
CA ILE A 157 7.43 0.99 -3.70
C ILE A 157 7.00 1.56 -5.04
N GLU A 158 6.06 2.50 -5.02
CA GLU A 158 5.46 3.06 -6.23
C GLU A 158 6.35 4.09 -6.93
N ALA A 159 5.89 4.53 -8.13
CA ALA A 159 6.66 5.39 -9.02
C ALA A 159 7.15 6.67 -8.35
N GLY A 160 8.40 7.02 -8.60
CA GLY A 160 9.02 8.26 -8.13
C GLY A 160 9.29 8.36 -6.63
N ALA A 161 8.95 7.35 -5.82
CA ALA A 161 9.26 7.36 -4.39
C ALA A 161 10.78 7.42 -4.15
N VAL A 162 11.20 8.09 -3.07
CA VAL A 162 12.62 8.24 -2.70
C VAL A 162 12.85 7.70 -1.30
N ILE A 163 13.64 6.65 -1.19
CA ILE A 163 13.95 5.99 0.09
C ILE A 163 15.42 6.25 0.45
N GLY A 164 15.66 6.87 1.59
CA GLY A 164 17.00 7.11 2.11
C GLY A 164 17.60 8.46 1.73
N SER A 165 16.75 9.46 1.36
CA SER A 165 17.20 10.84 1.18
C SER A 165 17.79 11.44 2.45
N GLU A 166 18.59 12.49 2.32
CA GLU A 166 19.11 13.25 3.45
C GLU A 166 17.96 13.88 4.25
N GLY A 167 17.98 13.68 5.56
CA GLY A 167 17.05 14.34 6.47
C GLY A 167 17.35 15.83 6.66
N PHE A 168 16.36 16.58 7.12
CA PHE A 168 16.45 18.01 7.39
C PHE A 168 17.15 18.23 8.75
N GLY A 169 18.47 18.31 8.71
CA GLY A 169 19.33 18.51 9.90
C GLY A 169 20.24 19.72 9.74
N PHE A 170 20.03 20.75 10.57
CA PHE A 170 20.84 21.96 10.58
C PHE A 170 21.03 22.46 12.01
N ALA A 171 22.25 22.90 12.34
CA ALA A 171 22.58 23.51 13.61
C ALA A 171 22.98 24.97 13.38
N PRO A 172 22.36 25.98 14.08
CA PRO A 172 22.77 27.37 13.99
C PRO A 172 24.04 27.61 14.80
N ASP A 173 24.94 28.44 14.30
CA ASP A 173 26.04 28.97 15.09
C ASP A 173 25.61 30.24 15.88
N ALA A 174 26.57 30.85 16.55
CA ALA A 174 26.32 32.03 17.39
C ALA A 174 25.82 33.25 16.59
N GLU A 175 26.12 33.32 15.30
CA GLU A 175 25.68 34.36 14.36
C GLU A 175 24.32 33.98 13.69
N GLY A 176 23.73 32.82 14.01
CA GLY A 176 22.48 32.34 13.45
C GLY A 176 22.62 31.68 12.06
N LYS A 177 23.85 31.41 11.61
CA LYS A 177 24.11 30.73 10.35
C LYS A 177 23.95 29.22 10.52
N TYR A 178 23.19 28.59 9.62
CA TYR A 178 22.90 27.17 9.66
C TYR A 178 24.03 26.34 9.05
N HIS A 179 24.51 25.36 9.82
CA HIS A 179 25.44 24.34 9.39
C HIS A 179 24.72 23.01 9.21
N ARG A 180 24.94 22.39 8.04
CA ARG A 180 24.34 21.08 7.74
C ARG A 180 24.84 20.00 8.70
N LEU A 181 23.93 19.23 9.25
CA LEU A 181 24.20 18.00 9.99
C LEU A 181 24.10 16.81 9.03
N PRO A 182 25.23 16.17 8.64
CA PRO A 182 25.22 15.00 7.76
C PRO A 182 24.42 13.85 8.36
N GLN A 183 23.64 13.17 7.52
CA GLN A 183 22.82 12.05 7.91
C GLN A 183 23.55 10.75 7.54
N LEU A 184 24.10 10.04 8.51
CA LEU A 184 25.00 8.89 8.31
C LEU A 184 24.30 7.53 8.50
N GLY A 185 23.05 7.55 8.91
CA GLY A 185 22.23 6.36 9.07
C GLY A 185 21.61 5.86 7.78
N ASN A 186 20.62 5.00 7.90
CA ASN A 186 19.93 4.40 6.76
C ASN A 186 18.40 4.36 6.97
N VAL A 187 17.69 3.72 6.02
CA VAL A 187 16.28 3.37 6.13
C VAL A 187 16.14 1.84 6.18
N ILE A 188 15.24 1.35 7.01
CA ILE A 188 14.82 -0.05 7.05
C ILE A 188 13.31 -0.11 6.83
N ILE A 189 12.89 -0.79 5.78
CA ILE A 189 11.49 -1.08 5.46
C ILE A 189 11.29 -2.58 5.64
N GLU A 190 10.39 -2.97 6.54
CA GLU A 190 10.08 -4.36 6.82
C GLU A 190 9.15 -4.96 5.75
N ASP A 191 8.82 -6.26 5.91
CA ASP A 191 8.05 -7.02 4.92
C ASP A 191 6.63 -6.47 4.72
N HIS A 192 6.07 -6.72 3.53
CA HIS A 192 4.69 -6.38 3.19
C HIS A 192 4.32 -4.88 3.29
N VAL A 193 5.29 -3.99 3.37
CA VAL A 193 5.04 -2.53 3.36
C VAL A 193 4.67 -2.06 1.96
N SER A 194 3.82 -1.03 1.88
CA SER A 194 3.56 -0.32 0.62
C SER A 194 3.86 1.17 0.78
N ILE A 195 4.61 1.73 -0.16
CA ILE A 195 4.98 3.14 -0.22
C ILE A 195 4.42 3.73 -1.52
N GLY A 196 3.58 4.74 -1.39
CA GLY A 196 2.91 5.40 -2.51
C GLY A 196 3.84 6.25 -3.36
N ALA A 197 3.32 6.68 -4.51
CA ALA A 197 4.06 7.45 -5.49
C ALA A 197 4.55 8.80 -4.92
N ASN A 198 5.80 9.16 -5.26
CA ASN A 198 6.47 10.40 -4.82
C ASN A 198 6.52 10.60 -3.30
N THR A 199 6.35 9.55 -2.52
CA THR A 199 6.57 9.57 -1.07
C THR A 199 8.08 9.56 -0.79
N THR A 200 8.51 10.35 0.20
CA THR A 200 9.91 10.42 0.63
C THR A 200 10.08 9.85 2.03
N VAL A 201 11.11 9.03 2.22
CA VAL A 201 11.51 8.50 3.52
C VAL A 201 12.97 8.84 3.75
N ASP A 202 13.25 9.74 4.68
CA ASP A 202 14.60 10.19 4.96
C ASP A 202 15.38 9.17 5.78
N ARG A 203 16.69 9.09 5.51
CA ARG A 203 17.61 8.32 6.36
C ARG A 203 17.74 8.94 7.74
N ALA A 204 18.06 8.15 8.72
CA ALA A 204 18.36 8.64 10.04
C ALA A 204 19.68 9.46 10.07
N ALA A 205 19.78 10.40 11.00
CA ALA A 205 21.04 11.05 11.29
C ALA A 205 22.08 10.03 11.77
N LEU A 206 21.69 9.19 12.73
CA LEU A 206 22.41 8.02 13.22
C LEU A 206 21.42 6.87 13.42
N GLY A 207 21.83 5.65 13.13
CA GLY A 207 20.96 4.48 13.22
C GLY A 207 20.04 4.34 12.00
N SER A 208 18.74 4.13 12.21
CA SER A 208 17.80 3.85 11.12
C SER A 208 16.45 4.55 11.29
N THR A 209 15.92 5.11 10.22
CA THR A 209 14.48 5.37 10.06
C THR A 209 13.82 4.05 9.75
N ARG A 210 12.71 3.69 10.42
CA ARG A 210 12.11 2.37 10.32
C ARG A 210 10.63 2.42 9.99
N ILE A 211 10.20 1.52 9.08
CA ILE A 211 8.79 1.31 8.75
C ILE A 211 8.48 -0.17 8.97
N GLY A 212 7.61 -0.45 9.93
CA GLY A 212 7.24 -1.78 10.37
C GLY A 212 6.34 -2.52 9.37
N GLU A 213 6.37 -3.83 9.49
CA GLU A 213 5.70 -4.81 8.62
C GLU A 213 4.23 -4.45 8.35
N GLY A 214 3.80 -4.65 7.12
CA GLY A 214 2.40 -4.49 6.70
C GLY A 214 1.89 -3.05 6.63
N THR A 215 2.70 -2.04 7.03
CA THR A 215 2.31 -0.62 6.98
C THR A 215 2.09 -0.14 5.54
N LYS A 216 1.06 0.69 5.35
CA LYS A 216 0.66 1.29 4.07
C LYS A 216 0.79 2.80 4.17
N ILE A 217 1.62 3.38 3.32
CA ILE A 217 1.83 4.82 3.21
C ILE A 217 1.42 5.24 1.80
N ASP A 218 0.49 6.17 1.71
CA ASP A 218 -0.07 6.65 0.46
C ASP A 218 0.88 7.63 -0.24
N ASN A 219 0.42 8.22 -1.33
CA ASN A 219 1.18 9.10 -2.20
C ASN A 219 1.54 10.44 -1.52
N LEU A 220 2.66 11.04 -1.93
CA LEU A 220 3.08 12.38 -1.52
C LEU A 220 3.23 12.54 0.01
N CYS A 221 3.51 11.46 0.73
CA CYS A 221 3.82 11.53 2.15
C CYS A 221 5.30 11.85 2.38
N MET A 222 5.60 12.44 3.55
CA MET A 222 6.96 12.71 3.99
C MET A 222 7.21 12.06 5.35
N ILE A 223 8.18 11.15 5.41
CA ILE A 223 8.64 10.50 6.63
C ILE A 223 10.06 10.96 6.93
N ALA A 224 10.22 11.78 7.95
CA ALA A 224 11.49 12.40 8.27
C ALA A 224 12.48 11.44 8.94
N HIS A 225 13.71 11.92 9.14
CA HIS A 225 14.81 11.18 9.73
C HIS A 225 14.49 10.63 11.14
N ASN A 226 14.99 9.46 11.44
CA ASN A 226 14.84 8.80 12.76
C ASN A 226 13.39 8.49 13.17
N VAL A 227 12.42 8.61 12.30
CA VAL A 227 11.04 8.18 12.55
C VAL A 227 11.00 6.66 12.68
N VAL A 228 10.20 6.17 13.62
CA VAL A 228 9.91 4.75 13.80
C VAL A 228 8.40 4.55 13.70
N ILE A 229 7.96 3.86 12.66
CA ILE A 229 6.56 3.47 12.46
C ILE A 229 6.44 1.98 12.74
N GLY A 230 5.50 1.60 13.59
CA GLY A 230 5.18 0.21 13.93
C GLY A 230 4.50 -0.54 12.76
N LYS A 231 3.83 -1.64 13.09
CA LYS A 231 3.25 -2.56 12.12
C LYS A 231 1.80 -2.20 11.77
N HIS A 232 1.40 -2.57 10.54
CA HIS A 232 0.01 -2.53 10.05
C HIS A 232 -0.66 -1.15 10.17
N ASN A 233 0.11 -0.08 10.03
CA ASN A 233 -0.41 1.28 10.02
C ASN A 233 -0.93 1.65 8.62
N VAL A 234 -1.85 2.61 8.57
CA VAL A 234 -2.31 3.24 7.33
C VAL A 234 -2.11 4.74 7.45
N ILE A 235 -1.34 5.32 6.54
CA ILE A 235 -1.07 6.77 6.46
C ILE A 235 -1.54 7.26 5.10
N ALA A 236 -2.59 8.08 5.11
CA ALA A 236 -3.17 8.60 3.87
C ALA A 236 -2.35 9.76 3.29
N ALA A 237 -2.64 10.07 2.03
CA ALA A 237 -1.85 10.96 1.18
C ALA A 237 -1.57 12.35 1.78
N GLN A 238 -0.42 12.91 1.39
CA GLN A 238 0.04 14.27 1.75
C GLN A 238 0.28 14.46 3.25
N SER A 239 0.44 13.39 4.03
CA SER A 239 0.76 13.49 5.46
C SER A 239 2.25 13.61 5.69
N GLY A 240 2.63 14.38 6.71
CA GLY A 240 4.02 14.59 7.11
C GLY A 240 4.28 14.14 8.55
N VAL A 241 5.31 13.32 8.74
CA VAL A 241 5.77 12.87 10.06
C VAL A 241 7.17 13.44 10.30
N ALA A 242 7.29 14.39 11.21
CA ALA A 242 8.57 15.06 11.50
C ALA A 242 9.53 14.16 12.29
N GLY A 243 10.80 14.55 12.31
CA GLY A 243 11.91 13.72 12.77
C GLY A 243 11.78 13.18 14.20
N SER A 244 12.31 11.99 14.42
CA SER A 244 12.34 11.29 15.71
C SER A 244 11.00 10.93 16.32
N THR A 245 9.90 11.06 15.58
CA THR A 245 8.55 10.65 16.01
C THR A 245 8.44 9.14 16.01
N ARG A 246 7.69 8.60 16.98
CA ARG A 246 7.38 7.18 17.11
C ARG A 246 5.88 6.96 16.94
N ILE A 247 5.49 6.05 16.07
CA ILE A 247 4.09 5.64 15.85
C ILE A 247 3.98 4.17 16.18
N GLY A 248 3.03 3.81 17.02
CA GLY A 248 2.73 2.43 17.41
C GLY A 248 2.16 1.60 16.27
N ASN A 249 1.42 0.55 16.61
CA ASN A 249 0.86 -0.39 15.64
C ASN A 249 -0.60 -0.08 15.36
N HIS A 250 -1.10 -0.51 14.18
CA HIS A 250 -2.52 -0.44 13.79
C HIS A 250 -3.13 0.98 13.85
N CYS A 251 -2.31 2.01 13.69
CA CYS A 251 -2.78 3.39 13.62
C CYS A 251 -3.37 3.73 12.26
N MET A 252 -4.34 4.65 12.24
CA MET A 252 -4.95 5.19 11.04
C MET A 252 -4.74 6.70 11.00
N ILE A 253 -3.92 7.18 10.09
CA ILE A 253 -3.60 8.60 9.93
C ILE A 253 -4.25 9.11 8.64
N GLY A 254 -5.17 10.06 8.80
CA GLY A 254 -5.92 10.67 7.70
C GLY A 254 -5.02 11.49 6.76
N GLY A 255 -5.56 11.89 5.61
CA GLY A 255 -4.80 12.69 4.65
C GLY A 255 -4.48 14.11 5.16
N GLN A 256 -3.36 14.66 4.71
CA GLN A 256 -2.90 16.01 5.05
C GLN A 256 -2.69 16.23 6.56
N VAL A 257 -2.35 15.18 7.30
CA VAL A 257 -1.99 15.27 8.72
C VAL A 257 -0.54 15.72 8.85
N GLY A 258 -0.30 16.67 9.76
CA GLY A 258 1.06 17.07 10.17
C GLY A 258 1.34 16.60 11.61
N ILE A 259 2.41 15.83 11.82
CA ILE A 259 2.85 15.37 13.13
C ILE A 259 4.19 16.03 13.42
N ILE A 260 4.29 16.82 14.50
CA ILE A 260 5.58 17.46 14.88
C ILE A 260 6.58 16.43 15.37
N GLY A 261 7.85 16.83 15.44
CA GLY A 261 8.95 15.94 15.83
C GLY A 261 8.92 15.52 17.29
N HIS A 262 9.59 14.40 17.57
CA HIS A 262 9.81 13.83 18.90
C HIS A 262 8.54 13.40 19.67
N LEU A 263 7.43 13.18 18.98
CA LEU A 263 6.20 12.67 19.59
C LEU A 263 6.17 11.15 19.62
N THR A 264 5.33 10.64 20.53
CA THR A 264 4.94 9.24 20.57
C THR A 264 3.43 9.10 20.42
N LEU A 265 3.00 8.38 19.37
CA LEU A 265 1.64 7.91 19.20
C LEU A 265 1.60 6.43 19.59
N GLY A 266 0.68 6.08 20.49
CA GLY A 266 0.49 4.68 20.93
C GLY A 266 -0.13 3.80 19.84
N ASP A 267 -0.52 2.58 20.21
CA ASP A 267 -1.19 1.65 19.30
C ASP A 267 -2.65 2.04 19.04
N ASN A 268 -3.18 1.67 17.88
CA ASN A 268 -4.58 1.85 17.48
C ASN A 268 -5.06 3.31 17.44
N VAL A 269 -4.16 4.28 17.39
CA VAL A 269 -4.48 5.70 17.32
C VAL A 269 -5.14 6.04 15.97
N LYS A 270 -6.19 6.85 16.00
CA LYS A 270 -6.87 7.37 14.80
C LYS A 270 -6.76 8.88 14.76
N ILE A 271 -6.10 9.40 13.73
CA ILE A 271 -5.97 10.83 13.45
C ILE A 271 -6.82 11.16 12.23
N TYR A 272 -7.72 12.11 12.36
CA TYR A 272 -8.57 12.55 11.25
C TYR A 272 -7.81 13.45 10.28
N ALA A 273 -8.32 13.51 9.03
CA ALA A 273 -7.69 14.30 7.98
C ALA A 273 -7.52 15.78 8.38
N GLN A 274 -6.45 16.41 7.88
CA GLN A 274 -6.10 17.81 8.10
C GLN A 274 -5.83 18.19 9.57
N SER A 275 -5.51 17.21 10.42
CA SER A 275 -5.16 17.46 11.82
C SER A 275 -3.68 17.83 11.98
N GLY A 276 -3.38 18.76 12.87
CA GLY A 276 -2.03 19.01 13.41
C GLY A 276 -1.87 18.30 14.75
N VAL A 277 -0.92 17.38 14.86
CA VAL A 277 -0.62 16.65 16.09
C VAL A 277 0.56 17.30 16.79
N MET A 278 0.31 17.90 17.94
CA MET A 278 1.26 18.73 18.69
C MET A 278 1.69 18.10 20.02
N ASN A 279 1.09 17.00 20.43
CA ASN A 279 1.37 16.31 21.69
C ASN A 279 1.35 14.81 21.49
N ASP A 280 1.91 14.06 22.45
CA ASP A 280 1.79 12.61 22.49
C ASP A 280 0.32 12.17 22.52
N VAL A 281 0.02 11.06 21.86
CA VAL A 281 -1.32 10.49 21.79
C VAL A 281 -1.26 9.07 22.35
N PRO A 282 -1.85 8.79 23.52
CA PRO A 282 -1.88 7.43 24.07
C PRO A 282 -2.73 6.49 23.21
N SER A 283 -2.56 5.18 23.44
CA SER A 283 -3.33 4.10 22.78
C SER A 283 -4.80 4.13 23.15
#